data_a3afdc5b1fa67949bce2dc0e7dd0fb71
#
_entry.id   a3afdc5b1fa67949bce2dc0e7dd0fb71
#
_cell.length_a   1.000
_cell.length_b   1.000
_cell.length_c   1.000
_cell.angle_alpha   90.00
_cell.angle_beta   90.00
_cell.angle_gamma   90.00
#
_symmetry.space_group_name_H-M   'P 1'
#
loop_
_entity.id
_entity.type
_entity.pdbx_description
1 polymer ?
#
loop_
_entity_poly.entity_id
_entity_poly.type
_entity_poly.pdbx_seq_one_letter_code
_entity_poly.pdbx_strand_id
1 'polypeptide(L)'
;MPDWLAVGIGGFAGAISRFQITLWLSSWSTQRFGRVYPFGTFAVNIAGCLFIGILMALAMDKKIPDVWQKILVTGCLGSLTTFSTFSYETIGLFRSDRPSLAALYVVANLVVGLIAVAAGMSIIKAIIR
;
A
#
# COMPACT_ATOMS: atom_id res chain seq x y z
N MET A 1 26.61 0.49 2.61
CA MET A 1 25.91 0.49 1.30
C MET A 1 25.39 1.90 1.06
N PRO A 2 25.52 2.48 -0.14
CA PRO A 2 24.96 3.79 -0.45
C PRO A 2 23.44 3.80 -0.31
N ASP A 3 22.86 4.91 0.17
CA ASP A 3 21.42 5.03 0.46
C ASP A 3 20.53 4.82 -0.77
N TRP A 4 20.93 5.38 -1.91
CA TRP A 4 20.19 5.20 -3.16
C TRP A 4 20.13 3.73 -3.61
N LEU A 5 21.17 2.94 -3.31
CA LEU A 5 21.18 1.51 -3.63
C LEU A 5 20.23 0.72 -2.73
N ALA A 6 20.21 1.05 -1.43
CA ALA A 6 19.27 0.47 -0.47
C ALA A 6 17.80 0.74 -0.90
N VAL A 7 17.49 1.99 -1.22
CA VAL A 7 16.18 2.39 -1.71
C VAL A 7 15.86 1.72 -3.04
N GLY A 8 16.83 1.62 -3.96
CA GLY A 8 16.64 0.97 -5.26
C GLY A 8 16.29 -0.52 -5.15
N ILE A 9 16.99 -1.27 -4.28
CA ILE A 9 16.71 -2.69 -4.03
C ILE A 9 15.30 -2.87 -3.49
N GLY A 10 14.93 -2.10 -2.47
CA GLY A 10 13.56 -2.12 -1.92
C GLY A 10 12.53 -1.69 -2.96
N GLY A 11 12.83 -0.64 -3.73
CA GLY A 11 11.98 -0.10 -4.78
C GLY A 11 11.66 -1.12 -5.87
N PHE A 12 12.67 -1.86 -6.32
CA PHE A 12 12.49 -2.95 -7.28
C PHE A 12 11.53 -4.03 -6.76
N ALA A 13 11.74 -4.50 -5.52
CA ALA A 13 10.89 -5.50 -4.91
C ALA A 13 9.44 -5.01 -4.75
N GLY A 14 9.25 -3.78 -4.24
CA GLY A 14 7.92 -3.20 -4.04
C GLY A 14 7.16 -2.98 -5.35
N ALA A 15 7.84 -2.48 -6.39
CA ALA A 15 7.22 -2.25 -7.71
C ALA A 15 6.75 -3.56 -8.36
N ILE A 16 7.57 -4.62 -8.31
CA ILE A 16 7.19 -5.94 -8.84
C ILE A 16 6.03 -6.51 -8.03
N SER A 17 6.09 -6.44 -6.70
CA SER A 17 5.01 -6.94 -5.84
C SER A 17 3.69 -6.22 -6.15
N ARG A 18 3.70 -4.89 -6.26
CA ARG A 18 2.53 -4.11 -6.68
C ARG A 18 1.97 -4.60 -8.01
N PHE A 19 2.83 -4.72 -9.02
CA PHE A 19 2.43 -5.16 -10.35
C PHE A 19 1.74 -6.53 -10.33
N GLN A 20 2.34 -7.51 -9.68
CA GLN A 20 1.81 -8.87 -9.60
C GLN A 20 0.49 -8.95 -8.82
N ILE A 21 0.42 -8.30 -7.66
CA ILE A 21 -0.81 -8.27 -6.85
C ILE A 21 -1.95 -7.59 -7.63
N THR A 22 -1.65 -6.47 -8.28
CA THR A 22 -2.66 -5.74 -9.07
C THR A 22 -3.16 -6.57 -10.24
N LEU A 23 -2.28 -7.23 -10.99
CA LEU A 23 -2.67 -8.13 -12.08
C LEU A 23 -3.55 -9.28 -11.58
N TRP A 24 -3.14 -9.93 -10.52
CA TRP A 24 -3.88 -11.07 -9.96
C TRP A 24 -5.29 -10.67 -9.50
N LEU A 25 -5.40 -9.59 -8.74
CA LEU A 25 -6.70 -9.11 -8.24
C LEU A 25 -7.59 -8.53 -9.36
N SER A 26 -7.01 -7.91 -10.38
CA SER A 26 -7.75 -7.45 -11.56
C SER A 26 -8.33 -8.65 -12.35
N SER A 27 -7.52 -9.67 -12.59
CA SER A 27 -7.96 -10.90 -13.25
C SER A 27 -9.07 -11.62 -12.46
N TRP A 28 -8.88 -11.73 -11.14
CA TRP A 28 -9.89 -12.31 -10.25
C TRP A 28 -11.21 -11.52 -10.29
N SER A 29 -11.15 -10.18 -10.24
CA SER A 29 -12.35 -9.35 -10.25
C SER A 29 -13.10 -9.45 -11.59
N THR A 30 -12.36 -9.54 -12.69
CA THR A 30 -12.95 -9.72 -14.03
C THR A 30 -13.67 -11.07 -14.15
N GLN A 31 -13.04 -12.15 -13.67
CA GLN A 31 -13.64 -13.48 -13.68
C GLN A 31 -14.87 -13.56 -12.77
N ARG A 32 -14.83 -12.92 -11.60
CA ARG A 32 -15.91 -13.01 -10.61
C ARG A 32 -17.10 -12.10 -10.90
N PHE A 33 -16.85 -10.90 -11.43
CA PHE A 33 -17.86 -9.84 -11.59
C PHE A 33 -18.06 -9.39 -13.04
N GLY A 34 -17.34 -9.98 -14.00
CA GLY A 34 -17.37 -9.54 -15.40
C GLY A 34 -16.79 -8.15 -15.67
N ARG A 35 -16.13 -7.54 -14.67
CA ARG A 35 -15.58 -6.17 -14.72
C ARG A 35 -14.33 -6.06 -13.87
N VAL A 36 -13.46 -5.13 -14.26
CA VAL A 36 -12.31 -4.75 -13.43
C VAL A 36 -12.78 -3.79 -12.33
N TYR A 37 -12.50 -4.14 -11.09
CA TYR A 37 -12.62 -3.26 -9.93
C TYR A 37 -11.22 -2.93 -9.39
N PRO A 38 -11.02 -1.76 -8.75
CA PRO A 38 -9.70 -1.32 -8.28
C PRO A 38 -9.26 -2.02 -6.97
N PHE A 39 -9.52 -3.33 -6.86
CA PHE A 39 -9.17 -4.11 -5.67
C PHE A 39 -7.65 -4.25 -5.49
N GLY A 40 -6.90 -4.29 -6.59
CA GLY A 40 -5.44 -4.41 -6.55
C GLY A 40 -4.79 -3.20 -5.89
N THR A 41 -5.13 -2.01 -6.35
CA THR A 41 -4.64 -0.75 -5.78
C THR A 41 -5.08 -0.59 -4.33
N PHE A 42 -6.34 -0.89 -4.03
CA PHE A 42 -6.84 -0.87 -2.66
C PHE A 42 -6.02 -1.79 -1.75
N ALA A 43 -5.84 -3.04 -2.14
CA ALA A 43 -5.13 -4.04 -1.34
C ALA A 43 -3.67 -3.64 -1.06
N VAL A 44 -2.92 -3.19 -2.08
CA VAL A 44 -1.52 -2.79 -1.88
C VAL A 44 -1.39 -1.52 -1.04
N ASN A 45 -2.33 -0.58 -1.16
CA ASN A 45 -2.34 0.62 -0.34
C ASN A 45 -2.63 0.30 1.13
N ILE A 46 -3.64 -0.54 1.42
CA ILE A 46 -3.98 -0.91 2.80
C ILE A 46 -2.89 -1.78 3.42
N ALA A 47 -2.36 -2.76 2.70
CA ALA A 47 -1.22 -3.55 3.17
C ALA A 47 0.00 -2.66 3.45
N GLY A 48 0.32 -1.73 2.54
CA GLY A 48 1.40 -0.77 2.74
C GLY A 48 1.18 0.12 3.97
N CYS A 49 -0.05 0.59 4.21
CA CYS A 49 -0.43 1.35 5.40
C CYS A 49 -0.23 0.55 6.69
N LEU A 50 -0.60 -0.73 6.71
CA LEU A 50 -0.39 -1.60 7.87
C LEU A 50 1.11 -1.80 8.13
N PHE A 51 1.87 -2.17 7.10
CA PHE A 51 3.29 -2.43 7.24
C PHE A 51 4.11 -1.18 7.57
N ILE A 52 3.77 0.00 7.04
CA ILE A 52 4.47 1.23 7.42
C ILE A 52 4.22 1.56 8.90
N GLY A 53 3.00 1.32 9.41
CA GLY A 53 2.70 1.47 10.83
C GLY A 53 3.58 0.57 11.71
N ILE A 54 3.72 -0.71 11.35
CA ILE A 54 4.57 -1.68 12.01
C ILE A 54 6.05 -1.25 11.97
N LEU A 55 6.57 -1.00 10.77
CA LEU A 55 8.00 -0.70 10.58
C LEU A 55 8.40 0.62 11.22
N MET A 56 7.56 1.64 11.16
CA MET A 56 7.85 2.93 11.80
C MET A 56 7.80 2.84 13.32
N ALA A 57 6.90 2.05 13.90
CA ALA A 57 6.89 1.81 15.34
C ALA A 57 8.19 1.12 15.81
N LEU A 58 8.65 0.10 15.06
CA LEU A 58 9.94 -0.57 15.34
C LEU A 58 11.13 0.38 15.15
N ALA A 59 11.08 1.27 14.15
CA ALA A 59 12.14 2.23 13.90
C ALA A 59 12.26 3.28 15.01
N MET A 60 11.13 3.79 15.53
CA MET A 60 11.09 4.73 16.63
C MET A 60 11.77 4.16 17.89
N ASP A 61 11.62 2.87 18.15
CA ASP A 61 12.25 2.15 19.26
C ASP A 61 13.68 1.66 18.93
N LYS A 62 14.26 2.12 17.82
CA LYS A 62 15.61 1.73 17.34
C LYS A 62 15.78 0.22 17.17
N LYS A 63 14.70 -0.51 16.89
CA LYS A 63 14.71 -1.96 16.67
C LYS A 63 15.09 -2.36 15.24
N ILE A 64 15.11 -1.40 14.31
CA ILE A 64 15.48 -1.62 12.91
C ILE A 64 16.66 -0.71 12.55
N PRO A 65 17.78 -1.27 12.04
CA PRO A 65 18.89 -0.50 11.51
C PRO A 65 18.48 0.41 10.35
N ASP A 66 19.13 1.58 10.22
CA ASP A 66 18.80 2.60 9.21
C ASP A 66 18.77 2.05 7.77
N VAL A 67 19.67 1.13 7.45
CA VAL A 67 19.72 0.53 6.10
C VAL A 67 18.44 -0.25 5.78
N TRP A 68 17.88 -0.96 6.77
CA TRP A 68 16.63 -1.68 6.59
C TRP A 68 15.42 -0.75 6.50
N GLN A 69 15.43 0.39 7.20
CA GLN A 69 14.40 1.40 7.02
C GLN A 69 14.40 1.94 5.58
N LYS A 70 15.57 2.20 5.00
CA LYS A 70 15.70 2.65 3.62
C LYS A 70 15.19 1.60 2.62
N ILE A 71 15.56 0.32 2.83
CA ILE A 71 15.11 -0.78 1.96
C ILE A 71 13.60 -1.00 2.10
N LEU A 72 13.10 -1.17 3.32
CA LEU A 72 11.73 -1.61 3.55
C LEU A 72 10.72 -0.46 3.47
N VAL A 73 10.99 0.67 4.14
CA VAL A 73 10.03 1.77 4.20
C VAL A 73 10.13 2.64 2.95
N THR A 74 11.29 3.25 2.70
CA THR A 74 11.43 4.20 1.59
C THR A 74 11.39 3.49 0.24
N GLY A 75 12.09 2.38 0.09
CA GLY A 75 12.16 1.62 -1.15
C GLY A 75 10.91 0.77 -1.38
N CYS A 76 10.75 -0.28 -0.58
CA CYS A 76 9.73 -1.29 -0.81
C CYS A 76 8.30 -0.74 -0.66
N LEU A 77 7.95 -0.20 0.51
CA LEU A 77 6.59 0.33 0.73
C LEU A 77 6.31 1.58 -0.10
N GLY A 78 7.31 2.46 -0.30
CA GLY A 78 7.17 3.64 -1.16
C GLY A 78 6.86 3.32 -2.61
N SER A 79 7.35 2.18 -3.13
CA SER A 79 7.05 1.72 -4.49
C SER A 79 5.88 0.73 -4.57
N LEU A 80 5.53 0.04 -3.48
CA LEU A 80 4.38 -0.85 -3.38
C LEU A 80 3.06 -0.07 -3.42
N THR A 81 2.95 1.00 -2.63
CA THR A 81 1.75 1.85 -2.56
C THR A 81 1.71 2.86 -3.71
N THR A 82 0.51 3.34 -4.08
CA THR A 82 0.39 4.26 -5.20
C THR A 82 -0.80 5.19 -5.07
N PHE A 83 -0.52 6.49 -5.05
CA PHE A 83 -1.55 7.53 -5.10
C PHE A 83 -1.97 7.85 -6.54
N SER A 84 -1.05 7.80 -7.49
CA SER A 84 -1.34 8.13 -8.89
C SER A 84 -2.31 7.14 -9.54
N THR A 85 -2.11 5.84 -9.32
CA THR A 85 -3.03 4.81 -9.82
C THR A 85 -4.41 4.93 -9.14
N PHE A 86 -4.43 5.13 -7.82
CA PHE A 86 -5.67 5.39 -7.07
C PHE A 86 -6.45 6.58 -7.64
N SER A 87 -5.77 7.70 -7.93
CA SER A 87 -6.41 8.90 -8.50
C SER A 87 -6.95 8.63 -9.91
N TYR A 88 -6.17 7.94 -10.75
CA TYR A 88 -6.59 7.58 -12.11
C TYR A 88 -7.81 6.66 -12.11
N GLU A 89 -7.82 5.64 -11.27
CA GLU A 89 -8.94 4.69 -11.13
C GLU A 89 -10.20 5.39 -10.60
N THR A 90 -10.04 6.32 -9.65
CA THR A 90 -11.16 7.13 -9.13
C THR A 90 -11.84 7.94 -10.23
N ILE A 91 -11.04 8.65 -11.05
CA ILE A 91 -11.57 9.39 -12.20
C ILE A 91 -12.21 8.44 -13.22
N GLY A 92 -11.62 7.27 -13.45
CA GLY A 92 -12.18 6.23 -14.31
C GLY A 92 -13.57 5.76 -13.86
N LEU A 93 -13.78 5.59 -12.55
CA LEU A 93 -15.08 5.25 -11.98
C LEU A 93 -16.13 6.37 -12.20
N PHE A 94 -15.74 7.63 -12.02
CA PHE A 94 -16.62 8.77 -12.32
C PHE A 94 -17.02 8.82 -13.79
N ARG A 95 -16.06 8.61 -14.70
CA ARG A 95 -16.33 8.62 -16.16
C ARG A 95 -17.19 7.43 -16.63
N SER A 96 -17.24 6.38 -15.85
CA SER A 96 -18.04 5.18 -16.12
C SER A 96 -19.45 5.24 -15.49
N ASP A 97 -19.95 6.44 -15.17
CA ASP A 97 -21.24 6.69 -14.52
C ASP A 97 -21.42 5.93 -13.20
N ARG A 98 -20.34 5.82 -12.41
CA ARG A 98 -20.33 5.11 -11.11
C ARG A 98 -19.83 6.02 -9.97
N PRO A 99 -20.44 7.20 -9.76
CA PRO A 99 -19.94 8.19 -8.79
C PRO A 99 -19.99 7.70 -7.35
N SER A 100 -21.00 6.90 -6.98
CA SER A 100 -21.11 6.35 -5.64
C SER A 100 -19.97 5.36 -5.33
N LEU A 101 -19.55 4.56 -6.32
CA LEU A 101 -18.43 3.65 -6.17
C LEU A 101 -17.10 4.42 -6.10
N ALA A 102 -16.95 5.49 -6.89
CA ALA A 102 -15.79 6.35 -6.81
C ALA A 102 -15.64 6.99 -5.41
N ALA A 103 -16.75 7.55 -4.89
CA ALA A 103 -16.77 8.11 -3.54
C ALA A 103 -16.44 7.07 -2.46
N LEU A 104 -17.06 5.89 -2.54
CA LEU A 104 -16.77 4.78 -1.64
C LEU A 104 -15.28 4.35 -1.70
N TYR A 105 -14.74 4.28 -2.91
CA TYR A 105 -13.34 3.90 -3.12
C TYR A 105 -12.38 4.91 -2.49
N VAL A 106 -12.64 6.21 -2.62
CA VAL A 106 -11.87 7.28 -1.98
C VAL A 106 -11.96 7.18 -0.46
N VAL A 107 -13.18 7.15 0.09
CA VAL A 107 -13.39 7.07 1.53
C VAL A 107 -12.75 5.81 2.13
N ALA A 108 -12.93 4.66 1.48
CA ALA A 108 -12.35 3.41 1.94
C ALA A 108 -10.82 3.44 1.96
N ASN A 109 -10.15 3.95 0.90
CA ASN A 109 -8.70 4.09 0.90
C ASN A 109 -8.20 4.98 2.05
N LEU A 110 -8.85 6.12 2.28
CA LEU A 110 -8.44 7.06 3.33
C LEU A 110 -8.70 6.50 4.73
N VAL A 111 -9.94 6.08 5.00
CA VAL A 111 -10.34 5.66 6.36
C VAL A 111 -9.66 4.35 6.75
N VAL A 112 -9.76 3.32 5.89
CA VAL A 112 -9.15 2.02 6.18
C VAL A 112 -7.62 2.12 6.19
N GLY A 113 -7.03 2.96 5.32
CA GLY A 113 -5.59 3.21 5.33
C GLY A 113 -5.10 3.82 6.64
N LEU A 114 -5.78 4.86 7.14
CA LEU A 114 -5.44 5.48 8.43
C LEU A 114 -5.59 4.50 9.60
N ILE A 115 -6.67 3.72 9.61
CA ILE A 115 -6.89 2.68 10.61
C ILE A 115 -5.79 1.62 10.54
N ALA A 116 -5.38 1.21 9.34
CA ALA A 116 -4.33 0.22 9.15
C ALA A 116 -2.97 0.70 9.69
N VAL A 117 -2.60 1.97 9.45
CA VAL A 117 -1.39 2.56 10.06
C VAL A 117 -1.47 2.53 11.58
N ALA A 118 -2.57 3.01 12.15
CA ALA A 118 -2.77 3.05 13.60
C ALA A 118 -2.75 1.65 14.22
N ALA A 119 -3.36 0.66 13.56
CA ALA A 119 -3.35 -0.73 13.98
C ALA A 119 -1.93 -1.31 13.97
N GLY A 120 -1.16 -1.10 12.88
CA GLY A 120 0.23 -1.54 12.78
C GLY A 120 1.11 -0.98 13.90
N MET A 121 0.99 0.31 14.18
CA MET A 121 1.70 0.95 15.30
C MET A 121 1.29 0.38 16.66
N SER A 122 -0.01 0.14 16.86
CA SER A 122 -0.56 -0.37 18.13
C SER A 122 -0.14 -1.81 18.41
N ILE A 123 -0.10 -2.66 17.38
CA ILE A 123 0.36 -4.05 17.48
C ILE A 123 1.79 -4.09 18.04
N ILE A 124 2.70 -3.30 17.48
CA ILE A 124 4.09 -3.28 17.91
C ILE A 124 4.23 -2.73 19.33
N LYS A 125 3.52 -1.65 19.66
CA LYS A 125 3.53 -1.11 21.03
C LYS A 125 3.02 -2.11 22.06
N ALA A 126 2.08 -2.97 21.72
CA ALA A 126 1.58 -4.01 22.62
C ALA A 126 2.58 -5.17 22.81
N ILE A 127 3.40 -5.47 21.80
CA ILE A 127 4.39 -6.55 21.84
C ILE A 127 5.68 -6.14 22.59
N ILE A 128 6.08 -4.85 22.46
CA ILE A 128 7.37 -4.36 23.01
C ILE A 128 7.22 -3.90 24.47
N ARG A 129 6.00 -3.69 24.96
CA ARG A 129 5.73 -3.41 26.38
C ARG A 129 5.93 -4.64 27.24
#